data_f4c22a2b7087d80b17c6afccdd92c02a
#
_entry.id   f4c22a2b7087d80b17c6afccdd92c02a
#
_cell.length_a   1.000
_cell.length_b   1.000
_cell.length_c   1.000
_cell.angle_alpha   90.00
_cell.angle_beta   90.00
_cell.angle_gamma   90.00
#
_symmetry.space_group_name_H-M   'P 1'
#
loop_
_entity.id
_entity.type
_entity.pdbx_description
1 polymer ?
#
loop_
_entity_poly.entity_id
_entity_poly.type
_entity_poly.pdbx_seq_one_letter_code
_entity_poly.pdbx_strand_id
1 'polypeptide(L)'
;MGRDRSKIDPDLEPPVPLRKNRGRPPDPRRTRPVEKRTCQRHGLTDFAHYSGGSERGYRWRCKRCIAEAVTRRLQRVKRMLVEEAGGRCAVCGYERCIINLHFHHVDPSKKSFSMTVAMGKSIATFREEAKKCVLVCANCHGEIETGMIASPSPGAKFKGNRLRAA
;
A
#
# COMPACT_ATOMS: atom_id res chain seq x y z
N MET A 1 35.60 -0.42 -13.11
CA MET A 1 35.19 -1.65 -13.79
C MET A 1 33.71 -1.55 -14.08
N GLY A 2 33.36 -1.15 -15.33
CA GLY A 2 31.98 -1.02 -15.80
C GLY A 2 31.41 -2.41 -16.08
N ARG A 3 30.21 -2.68 -15.54
CA ARG A 3 29.48 -3.92 -15.91
C ARG A 3 28.93 -3.75 -17.32
N ASP A 4 29.35 -4.62 -18.21
CA ASP A 4 28.86 -4.71 -19.58
C ASP A 4 27.35 -5.08 -19.54
N ARG A 5 26.48 -4.20 -20.09
CA ARG A 5 25.02 -4.34 -20.13
C ARG A 5 24.50 -5.06 -21.37
N SER A 6 25.38 -5.68 -22.17
CA SER A 6 25.01 -6.23 -23.47
C SER A 6 24.62 -7.72 -23.48
N LYS A 7 24.61 -8.40 -22.35
CA LYS A 7 24.17 -9.82 -22.28
C LYS A 7 22.76 -9.93 -21.74
N ILE A 8 21.77 -9.67 -22.60
CA ILE A 8 20.38 -10.09 -22.35
C ILE A 8 20.37 -11.59 -22.71
N ASP A 9 20.03 -12.42 -21.73
CA ASP A 9 19.85 -13.86 -21.89
C ASP A 9 18.70 -14.11 -22.90
N PRO A 10 18.95 -14.77 -24.06
CA PRO A 10 17.91 -15.00 -25.05
C PRO A 10 16.79 -15.95 -24.59
N ASP A 11 17.02 -16.71 -23.50
CA ASP A 11 16.03 -17.63 -22.93
C ASP A 11 15.17 -17.01 -21.82
N LEU A 12 15.30 -15.69 -21.57
CA LEU A 12 14.43 -15.01 -20.64
C LEU A 12 13.05 -14.89 -21.28
N GLU A 13 12.08 -15.65 -20.73
CA GLU A 13 10.67 -15.48 -21.14
C GLU A 13 10.27 -14.00 -21.07
N PRO A 14 9.54 -13.48 -22.07
CA PRO A 14 9.13 -12.10 -22.08
C PRO A 14 8.36 -11.80 -20.78
N PRO A 15 8.56 -10.64 -20.15
CA PRO A 15 7.90 -10.29 -18.89
C PRO A 15 6.39 -10.44 -19.06
N VAL A 16 5.79 -11.24 -18.19
CA VAL A 16 4.34 -11.42 -18.13
C VAL A 16 3.70 -10.03 -18.17
N PRO A 17 2.81 -9.73 -19.14
CA PRO A 17 2.23 -8.41 -19.26
C PRO A 17 1.54 -8.04 -17.94
N LEU A 18 1.99 -6.95 -17.33
CA LEU A 18 1.37 -6.40 -16.13
C LEU A 18 -0.13 -6.35 -16.35
N ARG A 19 -0.91 -7.08 -15.55
CA ARG A 19 -2.37 -7.01 -15.57
C ARG A 19 -2.75 -5.54 -15.42
N LYS A 20 -3.18 -4.94 -16.52
CA LYS A 20 -3.80 -3.60 -16.47
C LYS A 20 -4.95 -3.73 -15.50
N ASN A 21 -4.81 -3.10 -14.33
CA ASN A 21 -5.91 -2.96 -13.38
C ASN A 21 -7.01 -2.20 -14.11
N ARG A 22 -7.92 -2.95 -14.74
CA ARG A 22 -9.15 -2.38 -15.28
C ARG A 22 -9.99 -2.02 -14.06
N GLY A 23 -9.76 -0.81 -13.55
CA GLY A 23 -10.61 -0.25 -12.52
C GLY A 23 -12.06 -0.45 -12.97
N ARG A 24 -12.91 -0.94 -12.08
CA ARG A 24 -14.36 -1.02 -12.35
C ARG A 24 -14.78 0.36 -12.89
N PRO A 25 -15.47 0.42 -14.04
CA PRO A 25 -15.93 1.68 -14.60
C PRO A 25 -16.73 2.43 -13.50
N PRO A 26 -16.58 3.76 -13.41
CA PRO A 26 -17.30 4.54 -12.42
C PRO A 26 -18.80 4.32 -12.60
N ASP A 27 -19.49 3.95 -11.52
CA ASP A 27 -20.95 3.83 -11.53
C ASP A 27 -21.54 5.22 -11.80
N PRO A 28 -22.22 5.47 -12.93
CA PRO A 28 -22.76 6.77 -13.29
C PRO A 28 -23.75 7.31 -12.23
N ARG A 29 -24.36 6.44 -11.43
CA ARG A 29 -25.24 6.83 -10.30
C ARG A 29 -24.47 7.34 -9.08
N ARG A 30 -23.13 7.20 -9.06
CA ARG A 30 -22.24 7.69 -8.01
C ARG A 30 -21.43 8.93 -8.40
N THR A 31 -21.70 9.53 -9.56
CA THR A 31 -21.07 10.79 -9.96
C THR A 31 -21.54 11.90 -9.02
N ARG A 32 -20.60 12.41 -8.25
CA ARG A 32 -20.86 13.55 -7.37
C ARG A 32 -20.79 14.83 -8.19
N PRO A 33 -21.72 15.79 -8.02
CA PRO A 33 -21.56 17.10 -8.62
C PRO A 33 -20.20 17.69 -8.28
N VAL A 34 -19.55 18.29 -9.28
CA VAL A 34 -18.24 18.95 -9.14
C VAL A 34 -18.38 20.38 -9.63
N GLU A 35 -17.89 21.34 -8.84
CA GLU A 35 -17.86 22.75 -9.17
C GLU A 35 -16.48 23.35 -8.88
N LYS A 36 -16.11 24.37 -9.66
CA LYS A 36 -14.94 25.22 -9.36
C LYS A 36 -15.30 26.19 -8.24
N ARG A 37 -14.56 26.15 -7.15
CA ARG A 37 -14.69 27.05 -5.99
C ARG A 37 -13.32 27.40 -5.45
N THR A 38 -13.22 28.53 -4.75
CA THR A 38 -11.98 28.95 -4.08
C THR A 38 -11.80 28.19 -2.78
N CYS A 39 -10.66 27.50 -2.66
CA CYS A 39 -10.20 26.87 -1.43
C CYS A 39 -9.14 27.76 -0.78
N GLN A 40 -9.22 28.02 0.52
CA GLN A 40 -8.20 28.81 1.25
C GLN A 40 -6.77 28.25 1.12
N ARG A 41 -6.64 26.91 0.95
CA ARG A 41 -5.32 26.24 0.83
C ARG A 41 -4.86 26.01 -0.60
N HIS A 42 -5.79 25.90 -1.57
CA HIS A 42 -5.49 25.43 -2.92
C HIS A 42 -5.93 26.41 -4.02
N GLY A 43 -6.41 27.61 -3.66
CA GLY A 43 -6.95 28.56 -4.63
C GLY A 43 -8.16 28.03 -5.38
N LEU A 44 -8.34 28.43 -6.63
CA LEU A 44 -9.45 27.96 -7.49
C LEU A 44 -9.23 26.49 -7.85
N THR A 45 -10.13 25.62 -7.40
CA THR A 45 -9.99 24.16 -7.58
C THR A 45 -11.34 23.46 -7.56
N ASP A 46 -11.35 22.16 -7.86
CA ASP A 46 -12.55 21.34 -7.85
C ASP A 46 -13.05 21.06 -6.43
N PHE A 47 -14.32 21.34 -6.23
CA PHE A 47 -15.09 20.91 -5.07
C PHE A 47 -16.08 19.84 -5.49
N ALA A 48 -16.29 18.87 -4.64
CA ALA A 48 -17.33 17.86 -4.83
C ALA A 48 -18.27 17.83 -3.62
N HIS A 49 -19.47 17.36 -3.86
CA HIS A 49 -20.52 17.27 -2.86
C HIS A 49 -20.37 15.98 -2.04
N TYR A 50 -20.15 16.08 -0.74
CA TYR A 50 -19.98 14.95 0.15
C TYR A 50 -21.08 14.92 1.22
N SER A 51 -21.58 13.73 1.53
CA SER A 51 -22.46 13.53 2.67
C SER A 51 -21.72 13.88 3.97
N GLY A 52 -22.35 14.65 4.83
CA GLY A 52 -21.84 15.02 6.15
C GLY A 52 -22.24 14.08 7.28
N GLY A 53 -22.87 12.94 6.95
CA GLY A 53 -23.58 12.08 7.90
C GLY A 53 -25.06 12.41 7.96
N SER A 54 -25.86 11.61 8.67
CA SER A 54 -27.32 11.69 8.71
C SER A 54 -27.86 13.05 9.18
N GLU A 55 -27.17 13.71 10.11
CA GLU A 55 -27.61 14.98 10.70
C GLU A 55 -27.01 16.24 10.06
N ARG A 56 -25.91 16.10 9.29
CA ARG A 56 -25.13 17.24 8.78
C ARG A 56 -25.38 17.56 7.31
N GLY A 57 -26.25 16.82 6.64
CA GLY A 57 -26.56 17.01 5.23
C GLY A 57 -25.32 16.88 4.30
N TYR A 58 -25.47 17.41 3.09
CA TYR A 58 -24.39 17.41 2.10
C TYR A 58 -23.58 18.71 2.17
N ARG A 59 -22.24 18.59 1.96
CA ARG A 59 -21.31 19.72 1.98
C ARG A 59 -20.37 19.69 0.78
N TRP A 60 -20.13 20.86 0.23
CA TRP A 60 -19.07 21.05 -0.75
C TRP A 60 -17.70 20.98 -0.09
N ARG A 61 -16.83 20.13 -0.58
CA ARG A 61 -15.47 19.97 -0.05
C ARG A 61 -14.45 19.97 -1.20
N CYS A 62 -13.34 20.66 -0.98
CA CYS A 62 -12.23 20.69 -1.91
C CYS A 62 -11.66 19.27 -2.11
N LYS A 63 -11.59 18.80 -3.36
CA LYS A 63 -11.09 17.47 -3.71
C LYS A 63 -9.64 17.28 -3.28
N ARG A 64 -8.79 18.31 -3.43
CA ARG A 64 -7.39 18.28 -3.02
C ARG A 64 -7.24 18.15 -1.51
N CYS A 65 -7.98 18.93 -0.72
CA CYS A 65 -7.97 18.80 0.74
C CYS A 65 -8.36 17.39 1.20
N ILE A 66 -9.36 16.77 0.55
CA ILE A 66 -9.77 15.39 0.89
C ILE A 66 -8.69 14.39 0.51
N ALA A 67 -8.12 14.49 -0.69
CA ALA A 67 -7.06 13.59 -1.13
C ALA A 67 -5.85 13.64 -0.17
N GLU A 68 -5.42 14.84 0.23
CA GLU A 68 -4.34 15.02 1.21
C GLU A 68 -4.69 14.43 2.59
N ALA A 69 -5.92 14.65 3.06
CA ALA A 69 -6.36 14.09 4.34
C ALA A 69 -6.36 12.56 4.32
N VAL A 70 -6.81 11.95 3.21
CA VAL A 70 -6.76 10.50 3.00
C VAL A 70 -5.32 10.01 2.99
N THR A 71 -4.44 10.66 2.24
CA THR A 71 -3.01 10.29 2.15
C THR A 71 -2.35 10.35 3.54
N ARG A 72 -2.52 11.46 4.27
CA ARG A 72 -1.99 11.60 5.64
C ARG A 72 -2.51 10.53 6.58
N ARG A 73 -3.79 10.18 6.48
CA ARG A 73 -4.38 9.10 7.28
C ARG A 73 -3.76 7.76 6.95
N LEU A 74 -3.63 7.39 5.69
CA LEU A 74 -3.03 6.12 5.27
C LEU A 74 -1.55 6.02 5.67
N GLN A 75 -0.79 7.10 5.54
CA GLN A 75 0.60 7.16 6.00
C GLN A 75 0.71 6.94 7.52
N ARG A 76 -0.18 7.55 8.31
CA ARG A 76 -0.24 7.34 9.77
C ARG A 76 -0.56 5.90 10.12
N VAL A 77 -1.59 5.31 9.46
CA VAL A 77 -1.96 3.91 9.67
C VAL A 77 -0.80 2.98 9.29
N LYS A 78 -0.16 3.21 8.13
CA LYS A 78 1.01 2.42 7.71
C LYS A 78 2.13 2.48 8.75
N ARG A 79 2.48 3.69 9.23
CA ARG A 79 3.53 3.87 10.23
C ARG A 79 3.23 3.07 11.49
N MET A 80 2.04 3.22 12.04
CA MET A 80 1.59 2.52 13.25
C MET A 80 1.65 0.99 13.08
N LEU A 81 1.13 0.46 11.97
CA LEU A 81 1.14 -0.98 11.72
C LEU A 81 2.56 -1.52 11.51
N VAL A 82 3.44 -0.76 10.84
CA VAL A 82 4.85 -1.12 10.68
C VAL A 82 5.56 -1.19 12.04
N GLU A 83 5.32 -0.22 12.93
CA GLU A 83 5.85 -0.21 14.30
C GLU A 83 5.35 -1.43 15.09
N GLU A 84 4.05 -1.72 15.06
CA GLU A 84 3.43 -2.89 15.70
C GLU A 84 4.01 -4.23 15.17
N ALA A 85 4.35 -4.28 13.88
CA ALA A 85 4.98 -5.45 13.25
C ALA A 85 6.49 -5.58 13.53
N GLY A 86 7.09 -4.67 14.28
CA GLY A 86 8.51 -4.71 14.67
C GLY A 86 9.42 -3.78 13.87
N GLY A 87 8.89 -2.92 13.00
CA GLY A 87 9.59 -1.82 12.36
C GLY A 87 10.57 -2.20 11.24
N ARG A 88 10.75 -3.48 10.95
CA ARG A 88 11.78 -3.98 10.03
C ARG A 88 11.34 -5.20 9.21
N CYS A 89 12.00 -5.43 8.09
CA CYS A 89 11.78 -6.60 7.24
C CYS A 89 12.04 -7.91 8.02
N ALA A 90 11.07 -8.83 8.03
CA ALA A 90 11.20 -10.11 8.71
C ALA A 90 12.28 -11.03 8.12
N VAL A 91 12.65 -10.83 6.84
CA VAL A 91 13.65 -11.62 6.12
C VAL A 91 15.06 -11.08 6.33
N CYS A 92 15.32 -9.83 5.90
CA CYS A 92 16.67 -9.25 5.86
C CYS A 92 16.94 -8.19 6.92
N GLY A 93 15.95 -7.82 7.76
CA GLY A 93 16.12 -6.81 8.81
C GLY A 93 16.14 -5.36 8.31
N TYR A 94 15.86 -5.09 7.03
CA TYR A 94 15.82 -3.73 6.50
C TYR A 94 14.81 -2.86 7.25
N GLU A 95 15.23 -1.66 7.70
CA GLU A 95 14.41 -0.73 8.50
C GLU A 95 14.57 0.74 8.09
N ARG A 96 15.42 1.06 7.08
CA ARG A 96 15.85 2.43 6.76
C ARG A 96 14.72 3.33 6.25
N CYS A 97 13.71 2.78 5.58
CA CYS A 97 12.64 3.56 4.98
C CYS A 97 11.29 2.82 5.07
N ILE A 98 10.34 3.39 5.80
CA ILE A 98 8.99 2.82 5.99
C ILE A 98 8.23 2.65 4.67
N ILE A 99 8.51 3.50 3.66
CA ILE A 99 7.84 3.39 2.35
C ILE A 99 8.16 2.05 1.69
N ASN A 100 9.39 1.57 1.85
CA ASN A 100 9.88 0.31 1.28
C ASN A 100 9.49 -0.93 2.10
N LEU A 101 8.79 -0.76 3.21
CA LEU A 101 8.24 -1.87 3.98
C LEU A 101 6.80 -2.16 3.54
N HIS A 102 6.53 -3.42 3.23
CA HIS A 102 5.25 -3.90 2.68
C HIS A 102 4.69 -5.02 3.54
N PHE A 103 3.37 -5.04 3.68
CA PHE A 103 2.65 -6.16 4.27
C PHE A 103 2.35 -7.18 3.16
N HIS A 104 3.05 -8.30 3.18
CA HIS A 104 2.85 -9.42 2.26
C HIS A 104 1.86 -10.41 2.86
N HIS A 105 0.76 -10.71 2.15
CA HIS A 105 -0.19 -11.74 2.57
C HIS A 105 0.42 -13.11 2.33
N VAL A 106 0.66 -13.86 3.40
CA VAL A 106 1.26 -15.21 3.32
C VAL A 106 0.34 -16.18 2.57
N ASP A 107 -0.96 -16.02 2.77
CA ASP A 107 -1.99 -16.76 2.04
C ASP A 107 -2.88 -15.77 1.27
N PRO A 108 -2.71 -15.65 -0.07
CA PRO A 108 -3.52 -14.73 -0.88
C PRO A 108 -5.03 -15.00 -0.83
N SER A 109 -5.45 -16.22 -0.55
CA SER A 109 -6.87 -16.61 -0.48
C SER A 109 -7.59 -15.97 0.73
N LYS A 110 -6.84 -15.67 1.80
CA LYS A 110 -7.35 -15.04 3.03
C LYS A 110 -7.32 -13.50 3.00
N LYS A 111 -6.86 -12.92 1.90
CA LYS A 111 -6.79 -11.47 1.73
C LYS A 111 -8.19 -10.88 1.61
N SER A 112 -8.58 -10.04 2.58
CA SER A 112 -9.87 -9.35 2.54
C SER A 112 -9.80 -8.03 1.75
N PHE A 113 -8.65 -7.33 1.77
CA PHE A 113 -8.44 -6.08 1.03
C PHE A 113 -6.94 -5.72 0.90
N SER A 114 -6.63 -4.79 0.00
CA SER A 114 -5.27 -4.24 -0.11
C SER A 114 -5.00 -3.21 0.98
N MET A 115 -3.94 -3.41 1.77
CA MET A 115 -3.53 -2.51 2.86
C MET A 115 -3.21 -1.08 2.38
N THR A 116 -2.87 -0.90 1.10
CA THR A 116 -2.48 0.40 0.53
C THR A 116 -3.65 1.26 0.08
N VAL A 117 -4.82 0.67 -0.23
CA VAL A 117 -5.96 1.38 -0.84
C VAL A 117 -7.26 1.28 -0.05
N ALA A 118 -7.24 0.74 1.14
CA ALA A 118 -8.44 0.54 1.96
C ALA A 118 -8.92 1.85 2.64
N MET A 119 -9.47 2.76 1.84
CA MET A 119 -10.10 3.97 2.36
C MET A 119 -11.36 3.64 3.17
N GLY A 120 -11.54 4.31 4.29
CA GLY A 120 -12.75 4.18 5.12
C GLY A 120 -12.74 3.01 6.12
N LYS A 121 -11.76 2.12 6.08
CA LYS A 121 -11.62 1.04 7.07
C LYS A 121 -11.17 1.57 8.44
N SER A 122 -11.63 0.94 9.53
CA SER A 122 -11.18 1.26 10.87
C SER A 122 -9.74 0.79 11.12
N ILE A 123 -9.06 1.33 12.12
CA ILE A 123 -7.73 0.87 12.53
C ILE A 123 -7.77 -0.59 12.98
N ALA A 124 -8.83 -0.99 13.71
CA ALA A 124 -9.03 -2.37 14.12
C ALA A 124 -9.10 -3.31 12.91
N THR A 125 -9.84 -2.94 11.87
CA THR A 125 -9.92 -3.71 10.61
C THR A 125 -8.55 -3.86 9.94
N PHE A 126 -7.73 -2.81 9.94
CA PHE A 126 -6.37 -2.88 9.41
C PHE A 126 -5.47 -3.82 10.24
N ARG A 127 -5.60 -3.80 11.57
CA ARG A 127 -4.85 -4.71 12.45
C ARG A 127 -5.21 -6.16 12.22
N GLU A 128 -6.50 -6.47 12.07
CA GLU A 128 -6.94 -7.85 11.76
C GLU A 128 -6.39 -8.33 10.41
N GLU A 129 -6.34 -7.46 9.40
CA GLU A 129 -5.74 -7.81 8.11
C GLU A 129 -4.21 -7.98 8.21
N ALA A 130 -3.53 -7.13 8.99
CA ALA A 130 -2.09 -7.20 9.21
C ALA A 130 -1.66 -8.52 9.87
N LYS A 131 -2.50 -9.13 10.71
CA LYS A 131 -2.23 -10.45 11.31
C LYS A 131 -2.07 -11.57 10.28
N LYS A 132 -2.63 -11.42 9.09
CA LYS A 132 -2.52 -12.37 7.97
C LYS A 132 -1.26 -12.15 7.12
N CYS A 133 -0.51 -11.09 7.42
CA CYS A 133 0.63 -10.65 6.66
C CYS A 133 1.94 -10.85 7.41
N VAL A 134 3.03 -10.79 6.68
CA VAL A 134 4.38 -10.60 7.19
C VAL A 134 4.93 -9.27 6.67
N LEU A 135 5.69 -8.55 7.50
CA LEU A 135 6.33 -7.29 7.10
C LEU A 135 7.66 -7.58 6.39
N VAL A 136 7.78 -7.20 5.14
CA VAL A 136 8.97 -7.40 4.32
C VAL A 136 9.36 -6.12 3.56
N CYS A 137 10.62 -5.98 3.18
CA CYS A 137 11.03 -4.89 2.30
C CYS A 137 10.65 -5.18 0.84
N ALA A 138 10.70 -4.16 -0.02
CA ALA A 138 10.32 -4.26 -1.42
C ALA A 138 11.09 -5.36 -2.17
N ASN A 139 12.41 -5.52 -1.91
CA ASN A 139 13.23 -6.54 -2.54
C ASN A 139 12.79 -7.96 -2.10
N CYS A 140 12.74 -8.22 -0.79
CA CYS A 140 12.28 -9.51 -0.29
C CYS A 140 10.83 -9.83 -0.67
N HIS A 141 9.98 -8.80 -0.83
CA HIS A 141 8.61 -8.97 -1.34
C HIS A 141 8.62 -9.52 -2.77
N GLY A 142 9.44 -8.93 -3.66
CA GLY A 142 9.61 -9.42 -5.02
C GLY A 142 10.19 -10.83 -5.09
N GLU A 143 11.21 -11.11 -4.27
CA GLU A 143 11.84 -12.45 -4.18
C GLU A 143 10.85 -13.53 -3.70
N ILE A 144 9.95 -13.19 -2.76
CA ILE A 144 8.88 -14.11 -2.32
C ILE A 144 7.86 -14.31 -3.45
N GLU A 145 7.44 -13.25 -4.13
CA GLU A 145 6.44 -13.35 -5.21
C GLU A 145 6.94 -14.13 -6.42
N THR A 146 8.25 -14.11 -6.67
CA THR A 146 8.90 -14.91 -7.73
C THR A 146 9.29 -16.33 -7.28
N GLY A 147 9.08 -16.66 -6.01
CA GLY A 147 9.42 -17.98 -5.46
C GLY A 147 10.91 -18.18 -5.19
N MET A 148 11.75 -17.14 -5.29
CA MET A 148 13.19 -17.24 -5.00
C MET A 148 13.46 -17.51 -3.52
N ILE A 149 12.62 -17.03 -2.62
CA ILE A 149 12.68 -17.30 -1.20
C ILE A 149 11.31 -17.69 -0.66
N ALA A 150 11.28 -18.55 0.36
CA ALA A 150 10.03 -18.91 1.02
C ALA A 150 9.46 -17.74 1.85
N SER A 151 8.13 -17.58 1.80
CA SER A 151 7.46 -16.61 2.66
C SER A 151 7.55 -17.00 4.13
N PRO A 152 7.99 -16.10 5.02
CA PRO A 152 7.89 -16.34 6.46
C PRO A 152 6.43 -16.47 6.91
N SER A 153 6.19 -17.10 8.05
CA SER A 153 4.84 -17.23 8.62
C SER A 153 4.22 -15.85 8.96
N PRO A 154 2.87 -15.77 8.99
CA PRO A 154 2.19 -14.53 9.36
C PRO A 154 2.68 -14.00 10.71
N GLY A 155 2.87 -12.68 10.82
CA GLY A 155 3.35 -12.04 12.04
C GLY A 155 4.81 -12.31 12.40
N ALA A 156 5.58 -13.04 11.57
CA ALA A 156 7.00 -13.27 11.81
C ALA A 156 7.75 -11.95 11.93
N LYS A 157 8.66 -11.89 12.91
CA LYS A 157 9.56 -10.75 13.15
C LYS A 157 10.99 -11.15 12.86
N PHE A 158 11.82 -10.18 12.50
CA PHE A 158 13.24 -10.41 12.29
C PHE A 158 13.93 -10.90 13.57
N LYS A 159 14.55 -12.07 13.50
CA LYS A 159 15.22 -12.72 14.64
C LYS A 159 16.73 -12.46 14.71
N GLY A 160 17.24 -11.53 13.88
CA GLY A 160 18.68 -11.39 13.68
C GLY A 160 19.23 -12.39 12.67
N ASN A 161 20.24 -11.99 11.91
CA ASN A 161 20.86 -12.89 10.93
C ASN A 161 21.99 -13.66 11.63
N ARG A 162 21.83 -14.95 11.88
CA ARG A 162 22.94 -15.87 12.25
C ARG A 162 23.85 -16.19 11.05
N LEU A 163 23.58 -15.61 9.86
CA LEU A 163 24.26 -15.93 8.61
C LEU A 163 25.20 -14.79 8.12
N ARG A 164 25.81 -14.04 9.04
CA ARG A 164 26.99 -13.22 8.71
C ARG A 164 28.15 -13.58 9.62
N ALA A 165 28.60 -14.82 9.54
CA ALA A 165 29.87 -15.30 10.02
C ALA A 165 30.33 -16.41 9.07
N ALA A 166 30.91 -16.02 7.95
CA ALA A 166 31.90 -16.75 7.18
C ALA A 166 32.52 -15.78 6.17
#